data_b1036df6989bc1a448bd42552ffda223
#
_entry.id   b1036df6989bc1a448bd42552ffda223
#
_cell.length_a   1.000
_cell.length_b   1.000
_cell.length_c   1.000
_cell.angle_alpha   90.00
_cell.angle_beta   90.00
_cell.angle_gamma   90.00
#
_symmetry.space_group_name_H-M   'P 1'
#
loop_
_entity.id
_entity.type
_entity.pdbx_description
1 polymer ?
#
loop_
_entity_poly.entity_id
_entity_poly.type
_entity_poly.pdbx_seq_one_letter_code
_entity_poly.pdbx_strand_id
1 'polypeptide(L)'
;AVVAAVVTTVIAVLAALAIGAPAVESGAMLGRDLAILALVPLALHEVYADFTKSAQTLTRSRAALARVLDVLRAEPVGSGDRVPGEESATSELVLHEVSVGWPDGSVLLAGVDLTVGPGQSVALVGPSGLGKTTLAATIMGLIPARAGQLSVPGRVGYLAQNAHIFATTLAENVRIGNKDATDDQVLEAMHQAGLQLDPQREV
;
A
#
# COMPACT_ATOMS: atom_id res chain seq x y z
N ALA A 1 2.80 -9.93 31.55
CA ALA A 1 2.13 -11.24 31.38
C ALA A 1 3.14 -12.39 31.55
N VAL A 2 4.24 -12.45 30.79
CA VAL A 2 5.23 -13.58 30.83
C VAL A 2 5.86 -13.72 32.23
N VAL A 3 6.34 -12.64 32.83
CA VAL A 3 6.95 -12.66 34.16
C VAL A 3 5.95 -13.18 35.22
N ALA A 4 4.69 -12.74 35.15
CA ALA A 4 3.65 -13.20 36.07
C ALA A 4 3.39 -14.70 35.93
N ALA A 5 3.33 -15.23 34.70
CA ALA A 5 3.14 -16.64 34.45
C ALA A 5 4.31 -17.49 34.98
N VAL A 6 5.55 -17.06 34.75
CA VAL A 6 6.74 -17.75 35.28
C VAL A 6 6.71 -17.77 36.80
N VAL A 7 6.46 -16.63 37.45
CA VAL A 7 6.38 -16.54 38.92
C VAL A 7 5.27 -17.45 39.46
N THR A 8 4.11 -17.47 38.87
CA THR A 8 3.00 -18.35 39.29
C THR A 8 3.38 -19.83 39.17
N THR A 9 4.05 -20.22 38.07
CA THR A 9 4.51 -21.61 37.88
C THR A 9 5.55 -21.99 38.93
N VAL A 10 6.51 -21.12 39.22
CA VAL A 10 7.53 -21.38 40.27
C VAL A 10 6.88 -21.56 41.62
N ILE A 11 5.93 -20.66 41.98
CA ILE A 11 5.19 -20.78 43.22
C ILE A 11 4.42 -22.09 43.31
N ALA A 12 3.76 -22.50 42.23
CA ALA A 12 2.99 -23.75 42.19
C ALA A 12 3.88 -24.98 42.36
N VAL A 13 5.06 -25.00 41.74
CA VAL A 13 6.05 -26.11 41.87
C VAL A 13 6.57 -26.16 43.33
N LEU A 14 6.95 -25.01 43.89
CA LEU A 14 7.41 -24.92 45.28
C LEU A 14 6.34 -25.35 46.26
N ALA A 15 5.09 -24.96 46.06
CA ALA A 15 3.96 -25.39 46.89
C ALA A 15 3.72 -26.90 46.79
N ALA A 16 3.79 -27.49 45.58
CA ALA A 16 3.67 -28.91 45.35
C ALA A 16 4.75 -29.71 46.09
N LEU A 17 5.99 -29.25 46.08
CA LEU A 17 7.11 -29.86 46.81
C LEU A 17 6.97 -29.67 48.30
N ALA A 18 6.61 -28.48 48.81
CA ALA A 18 6.46 -28.22 50.23
C ALA A 18 5.35 -29.04 50.91
N ILE A 19 4.25 -29.27 50.17
CA ILE A 19 3.10 -30.06 50.67
C ILE A 19 3.33 -31.55 50.44
N GLY A 20 3.92 -31.93 49.33
CA GLY A 20 4.07 -33.31 48.93
C GLY A 20 5.27 -34.02 49.59
N ALA A 21 6.39 -33.36 49.90
CA ALA A 21 7.54 -33.99 50.53
C ALA A 21 7.23 -34.62 51.90
N PRO A 22 6.55 -33.97 52.86
CA PRO A 22 6.15 -34.62 54.08
C PRO A 22 5.16 -35.77 53.91
N ALA A 23 4.30 -35.74 52.85
CA ALA A 23 3.38 -36.80 52.56
C ALA A 23 4.10 -38.05 52.01
N VAL A 24 5.22 -37.91 51.33
CA VAL A 24 6.08 -38.99 50.93
C VAL A 24 6.83 -39.60 52.14
N GLU A 25 7.37 -38.75 53.00
CA GLU A 25 8.06 -39.18 54.24
C GLU A 25 7.13 -39.95 55.17
N SER A 26 5.88 -39.57 55.28
CA SER A 26 4.88 -40.28 56.08
C SER A 26 4.31 -41.53 55.43
N GLY A 27 4.70 -41.82 54.18
CA GLY A 27 4.17 -42.94 53.40
C GLY A 27 2.73 -42.75 52.83
N ALA A 28 2.17 -41.54 52.99
CA ALA A 28 0.86 -41.23 52.49
C ALA A 28 0.82 -41.00 50.96
N MET A 29 2.00 -40.76 50.34
CA MET A 29 2.15 -40.55 48.89
C MET A 29 3.38 -41.28 48.38
N LEU A 30 3.34 -41.81 47.15
CA LEU A 30 4.50 -42.37 46.49
C LEU A 30 5.38 -41.26 45.88
N GLY A 31 6.70 -41.40 45.90
CA GLY A 31 7.61 -40.41 45.31
C GLY A 31 7.35 -40.13 43.82
N ARG A 32 6.84 -41.11 43.06
CA ARG A 32 6.43 -40.90 41.65
C ARG A 32 5.26 -39.92 41.53
N ASP A 33 4.33 -39.95 42.48
CA ASP A 33 3.14 -39.11 42.44
C ASP A 33 3.50 -37.65 42.78
N LEU A 34 4.49 -37.45 43.66
CA LEU A 34 5.09 -36.14 43.93
C LEU A 34 5.80 -35.59 42.69
N ALA A 35 6.52 -36.43 41.93
CA ALA A 35 7.14 -35.99 40.69
C ALA A 35 6.12 -35.55 39.66
N ILE A 36 5.00 -36.30 39.51
CA ILE A 36 3.91 -35.90 38.63
C ILE A 36 3.30 -34.55 39.08
N LEU A 37 3.03 -34.40 40.38
CA LEU A 37 2.44 -33.19 40.94
C LEU A 37 3.32 -31.95 40.71
N ALA A 38 4.65 -32.11 40.77
CA ALA A 38 5.60 -31.01 40.48
C ALA A 38 5.74 -30.71 38.99
N LEU A 39 5.57 -31.71 38.10
CA LEU A 39 5.66 -31.51 36.65
C LEU A 39 4.41 -30.93 36.01
N VAL A 40 3.22 -31.15 36.59
CA VAL A 40 1.95 -30.60 36.04
C VAL A 40 1.94 -29.08 35.87
N PRO A 41 2.38 -28.26 36.85
CA PRO A 41 2.45 -26.81 36.64
C PRO A 41 3.42 -26.41 35.53
N LEU A 42 4.53 -27.15 35.34
CA LEU A 42 5.48 -26.88 34.25
C LEU A 42 4.85 -27.16 32.87
N ALA A 43 4.17 -28.30 32.72
CA ALA A 43 3.48 -28.63 31.48
C ALA A 43 2.37 -27.65 31.14
N LEU A 44 1.61 -27.23 32.15
CA LEU A 44 0.58 -26.19 31.98
C LEU A 44 1.17 -24.86 31.57
N HIS A 45 2.35 -24.49 32.08
CA HIS A 45 3.03 -23.26 31.70
C HIS A 45 3.33 -23.20 30.20
N GLU A 46 3.79 -24.30 29.62
CA GLU A 46 4.10 -24.39 28.20
C GLU A 46 2.85 -24.15 27.33
N VAL A 47 1.74 -24.78 27.69
CA VAL A 47 0.45 -24.59 27.01
C VAL A 47 -0.03 -23.13 27.11
N TYR A 48 0.08 -22.51 28.29
CA TYR A 48 -0.31 -21.11 28.47
C TYR A 48 0.59 -20.12 27.71
N ALA A 49 1.88 -20.43 27.56
CA ALA A 49 2.80 -19.59 26.78
C ALA A 49 2.40 -19.54 25.31
N ASP A 50 2.01 -20.66 24.73
CA ASP A 50 1.57 -20.73 23.33
C ASP A 50 0.20 -20.07 23.12
N PHE A 51 -0.69 -20.20 24.09
CA PHE A 51 -1.99 -19.50 24.05
C PHE A 51 -1.82 -17.97 24.04
N THR A 52 -0.90 -17.44 24.83
CA THR A 52 -0.59 -16.01 24.86
C THR A 52 -0.04 -15.52 23.52
N LYS A 53 0.86 -16.27 22.89
CA LYS A 53 1.40 -15.94 21.54
C LYS A 53 0.29 -15.93 20.50
N SER A 54 -0.58 -16.94 20.54
CA SER A 54 -1.70 -17.05 19.60
C SER A 54 -2.67 -15.88 19.74
N ALA A 55 -3.00 -15.46 20.96
CA ALA A 55 -3.84 -14.30 21.22
C ALA A 55 -3.21 -12.99 20.70
N GLN A 56 -1.90 -12.81 20.88
CA GLN A 56 -1.18 -11.65 20.35
C GLN A 56 -1.17 -11.64 18.82
N THR A 57 -0.93 -12.81 18.20
CA THR A 57 -0.97 -12.95 16.74
C THR A 57 -2.34 -12.62 16.19
N LEU A 58 -3.40 -13.13 16.81
CA LEU A 58 -4.79 -12.83 16.42
C LEU A 58 -5.09 -11.31 16.47
N THR A 59 -4.65 -10.65 17.54
CA THR A 59 -4.84 -9.20 17.69
C THR A 59 -4.12 -8.41 16.60
N ARG A 60 -2.87 -8.79 16.29
CA ARG A 60 -2.09 -8.17 15.20
C ARG A 60 -2.72 -8.42 13.83
N SER A 61 -3.17 -9.65 13.58
CA SER A 61 -3.83 -10.02 12.33
C SER A 61 -5.13 -9.26 12.12
N ARG A 62 -5.94 -9.10 13.17
CA ARG A 62 -7.17 -8.29 13.12
C ARG A 62 -6.87 -6.82 12.80
N ALA A 63 -5.85 -6.23 13.43
CA ALA A 63 -5.44 -4.85 13.15
C ALA A 63 -4.89 -4.68 11.73
N ALA A 64 -4.17 -5.67 11.21
CA ALA A 64 -3.71 -5.67 9.82
C ALA A 64 -4.88 -5.79 8.84
N LEU A 65 -5.82 -6.70 9.10
CA LEU A 65 -7.01 -6.88 8.28
C LEU A 65 -7.87 -5.61 8.26
N ALA A 66 -8.05 -4.95 9.40
CA ALA A 66 -8.80 -3.68 9.46
C ALA A 66 -8.20 -2.64 8.50
N ARG A 67 -6.86 -2.44 8.53
CA ARG A 67 -6.19 -1.50 7.62
C ARG A 67 -6.38 -1.86 6.14
N VAL A 68 -6.33 -3.15 5.80
CA VAL A 68 -6.59 -3.61 4.42
C VAL A 68 -8.03 -3.32 4.02
N LEU A 69 -8.99 -3.63 4.91
CA LEU A 69 -10.41 -3.36 4.65
C LEU A 69 -10.71 -1.87 4.53
N ASP A 70 -10.05 -1.02 5.30
CA ASP A 70 -10.20 0.44 5.18
C ASP A 70 -9.78 0.93 3.79
N VAL A 71 -8.66 0.43 3.26
CA VAL A 71 -8.22 0.76 1.89
C VAL A 71 -9.19 0.22 0.84
N LEU A 72 -9.63 -1.04 0.98
CA LEU A 72 -10.55 -1.67 0.02
C LEU A 72 -11.96 -1.04 0.01
N ARG A 73 -12.37 -0.44 1.12
CA ARG A 73 -13.67 0.24 1.27
C ARG A 73 -13.61 1.74 1.00
N ALA A 74 -12.40 2.28 0.88
CA ALA A 74 -12.24 3.69 0.55
C ALA A 74 -12.89 3.99 -0.80
N GLU A 75 -13.66 5.05 -0.87
CA GLU A 75 -14.23 5.50 -2.14
C GLU A 75 -13.10 6.01 -3.06
N PRO A 76 -13.18 5.73 -4.38
CA PRO A 76 -12.23 6.29 -5.33
C PRO A 76 -12.25 7.81 -5.30
N VAL A 77 -11.07 8.43 -5.25
CA VAL A 77 -10.93 9.89 -5.21
C VAL A 77 -11.27 10.55 -6.55
N GLY A 78 -11.14 9.83 -7.66
CA GLY A 78 -11.40 10.31 -9.01
C GLY A 78 -12.63 9.65 -9.64
N SER A 79 -12.92 10.02 -10.88
CA SER A 79 -13.99 9.42 -11.69
C SER A 79 -13.72 7.97 -12.13
N GLY A 80 -12.67 7.34 -11.59
CA GLY A 80 -12.17 6.03 -12.00
C GLY A 80 -11.38 6.11 -13.32
N ASP A 81 -10.83 4.98 -13.73
CA ASP A 81 -10.24 4.88 -15.06
C ASP A 81 -11.32 5.23 -16.08
N ARG A 82 -11.07 6.25 -16.89
CA ARG A 82 -11.94 6.51 -18.04
C ARG A 82 -11.92 5.27 -18.88
N VAL A 83 -13.09 4.66 -19.07
CA VAL A 83 -13.24 3.48 -19.92
C VAL A 83 -12.71 3.89 -21.31
N PRO A 84 -11.71 3.16 -21.87
CA PRO A 84 -11.28 3.42 -23.23
C PRO A 84 -12.49 3.19 -24.14
N GLY A 85 -13.06 4.26 -24.70
CA GLY A 85 -14.23 4.16 -25.58
C GLY A 85 -15.24 5.30 -25.49
N GLU A 86 -15.25 6.09 -24.42
CA GLU A 86 -15.88 7.42 -24.44
C GLU A 86 -14.89 8.40 -25.07
N GLU A 87 -14.67 8.27 -26.37
CA GLU A 87 -13.99 9.30 -27.15
C GLU A 87 -14.80 10.58 -27.01
N SER A 88 -14.27 11.54 -26.25
CA SER A 88 -14.76 12.90 -26.36
C SER A 88 -14.66 13.30 -27.83
N ALA A 89 -15.73 13.72 -28.44
CA ALA A 89 -15.78 14.11 -29.84
C ALA A 89 -14.86 15.32 -30.15
N THR A 90 -14.17 15.86 -29.14
CA THR A 90 -13.25 16.98 -29.26
C THR A 90 -11.81 16.50 -29.22
N SER A 91 -11.01 16.92 -30.19
CA SER A 91 -9.55 16.74 -30.24
C SER A 91 -8.80 17.77 -29.38
N GLU A 92 -9.50 18.61 -28.64
CA GLU A 92 -8.98 19.73 -27.87
C GLU A 92 -9.14 19.51 -26.36
N LEU A 93 -8.16 19.93 -25.59
CA LEU A 93 -8.28 20.10 -24.17
C LEU A 93 -8.92 21.48 -23.88
N VAL A 94 -10.07 21.50 -23.23
CA VAL A 94 -10.77 22.73 -22.86
C VAL A 94 -11.05 22.73 -21.37
N LEU A 95 -10.58 23.77 -20.69
CA LEU A 95 -10.93 24.10 -19.32
C LEU A 95 -11.72 25.39 -19.32
N HIS A 96 -12.88 25.41 -18.68
CA HIS A 96 -13.70 26.61 -18.51
C HIS A 96 -14.02 26.79 -17.03
N GLU A 97 -13.53 27.89 -16.46
CA GLU A 97 -13.65 28.24 -15.03
C GLU A 97 -13.28 27.09 -14.07
N VAL A 98 -12.33 26.25 -14.46
CA VAL A 98 -11.96 25.06 -13.69
C VAL A 98 -11.25 25.45 -12.41
N SER A 99 -11.75 24.94 -11.29
CA SER A 99 -11.12 25.03 -9.97
C SER A 99 -10.65 23.66 -9.53
N VAL A 100 -9.41 23.59 -9.00
CA VAL A 100 -8.79 22.32 -8.59
C VAL A 100 -8.30 22.36 -7.16
N GLY A 101 -8.33 21.22 -6.51
CA GLY A 101 -7.87 20.97 -5.14
C GLY A 101 -8.14 19.53 -4.76
N TRP A 102 -7.49 19.04 -3.72
CA TRP A 102 -7.79 17.73 -3.18
C TRP A 102 -9.21 17.70 -2.61
N PRO A 103 -9.93 16.58 -2.66
CA PRO A 103 -11.34 16.49 -2.23
C PRO A 103 -11.60 17.03 -0.84
N ASP A 104 -10.71 16.75 0.12
CA ASP A 104 -10.83 17.21 1.51
C ASP A 104 -9.98 18.46 1.82
N GLY A 105 -9.34 19.03 0.79
CA GLY A 105 -8.43 20.18 0.91
C GLY A 105 -9.03 21.48 0.44
N SER A 106 -8.25 22.56 0.58
CA SER A 106 -8.59 23.86 0.00
C SER A 106 -8.47 23.87 -1.52
N VAL A 107 -9.17 24.78 -2.18
CA VAL A 107 -8.97 25.08 -3.59
C VAL A 107 -7.56 25.66 -3.77
N LEU A 108 -6.78 25.06 -4.67
CA LEU A 108 -5.40 25.48 -4.97
C LEU A 108 -5.34 26.43 -6.15
N LEU A 109 -6.11 26.17 -7.20
CA LEU A 109 -6.31 27.06 -8.35
C LEU A 109 -7.80 27.23 -8.57
N ALA A 110 -8.23 28.42 -8.89
CA ALA A 110 -9.64 28.75 -9.13
C ALA A 110 -9.79 29.47 -10.46
N GLY A 111 -10.87 29.15 -11.18
CA GLY A 111 -11.25 29.87 -12.40
C GLY A 111 -10.21 29.74 -13.52
N VAL A 112 -9.67 28.54 -13.75
CA VAL A 112 -8.70 28.33 -14.83
C VAL A 112 -9.43 28.17 -16.15
N ASP A 113 -9.13 29.03 -17.09
CA ASP A 113 -9.55 28.96 -18.49
C ASP A 113 -8.33 28.60 -19.36
N LEU A 114 -8.43 27.54 -20.13
CA LEU A 114 -7.35 27.08 -21.00
C LEU A 114 -7.92 26.26 -22.16
N THR A 115 -7.48 26.57 -23.37
CA THR A 115 -7.76 25.74 -24.55
C THR A 115 -6.46 25.35 -25.21
N VAL A 116 -6.27 24.03 -25.45
CA VAL A 116 -5.09 23.48 -26.12
C VAL A 116 -5.56 22.61 -27.28
N GLY A 117 -5.32 23.09 -28.49
CA GLY A 117 -5.65 22.39 -29.72
C GLY A 117 -4.57 21.36 -30.13
N PRO A 118 -4.87 20.54 -31.14
CA PRO A 118 -3.91 19.57 -31.69
C PRO A 118 -2.61 20.23 -32.11
N GLY A 119 -1.47 19.63 -31.74
CA GLY A 119 -0.14 20.12 -32.08
C GLY A 119 0.33 21.35 -31.27
N GLN A 120 -0.50 21.90 -30.38
CA GLN A 120 -0.12 23.00 -29.51
C GLN A 120 0.61 22.50 -28.25
N SER A 121 1.54 23.32 -27.77
CA SER A 121 2.24 23.10 -26.51
C SER A 121 2.01 24.31 -25.60
N VAL A 122 1.68 24.03 -24.34
CA VAL A 122 1.46 25.06 -23.32
C VAL A 122 2.35 24.76 -22.11
N ALA A 123 3.07 25.79 -21.63
CA ALA A 123 3.88 25.71 -20.42
C ALA A 123 3.12 26.27 -19.22
N LEU A 124 2.91 25.46 -18.20
CA LEU A 124 2.34 25.87 -16.93
C LEU A 124 3.44 26.25 -15.95
N VAL A 125 3.63 27.54 -15.70
CA VAL A 125 4.69 28.09 -14.86
C VAL A 125 4.14 28.68 -13.56
N GLY A 126 4.92 28.66 -12.50
CA GLY A 126 4.54 29.24 -11.20
C GLY A 126 5.29 28.58 -10.04
N PRO A 127 5.18 29.15 -8.83
CA PRO A 127 5.83 28.65 -7.63
C PRO A 127 5.43 27.20 -7.30
N SER A 128 6.28 26.52 -6.51
CA SER A 128 5.96 25.18 -5.98
C SER A 128 4.74 25.27 -5.05
N GLY A 129 3.89 24.24 -5.08
CA GLY A 129 2.69 24.19 -4.23
C GLY A 129 1.46 24.92 -4.81
N LEU A 130 1.57 25.66 -5.92
CA LEU A 130 0.46 26.39 -6.53
C LEU A 130 -0.68 25.50 -7.06
N GLY A 131 -0.49 24.18 -7.17
CA GLY A 131 -1.52 23.29 -7.71
C GLY A 131 -1.30 22.83 -9.15
N LYS A 132 -0.13 23.07 -9.76
CA LYS A 132 0.18 22.65 -11.15
C LYS A 132 0.03 21.13 -11.34
N THR A 133 0.59 20.35 -10.42
CA THR A 133 0.47 18.87 -10.45
C THR A 133 -0.97 18.41 -10.16
N THR A 134 -1.69 19.14 -9.32
CA THR A 134 -3.12 18.88 -9.05
C THR A 134 -3.98 19.14 -10.28
N LEU A 135 -3.69 20.22 -11.03
CA LEU A 135 -4.35 20.49 -12.31
C LEU A 135 -4.07 19.36 -13.33
N ALA A 136 -2.82 18.92 -13.44
CA ALA A 136 -2.47 17.78 -14.31
C ALA A 136 -3.22 16.51 -13.89
N ALA A 137 -3.28 16.21 -12.58
CA ALA A 137 -4.03 15.08 -12.04
C ALA A 137 -5.55 15.19 -12.32
N THR A 138 -6.10 16.41 -12.29
CA THR A 138 -7.51 16.64 -12.64
C THR A 138 -7.75 16.45 -14.14
N ILE A 139 -6.85 16.90 -15.01
CA ILE A 139 -6.92 16.65 -16.46
C ILE A 139 -6.85 15.15 -16.76
N MET A 140 -6.05 14.39 -16.04
CA MET A 140 -6.00 12.93 -16.16
C MET A 140 -7.23 12.20 -15.59
N GLY A 141 -8.12 12.90 -14.88
CA GLY A 141 -9.27 12.30 -14.22
C GLY A 141 -8.97 11.59 -12.90
N LEU A 142 -7.74 11.71 -12.38
CA LEU A 142 -7.35 11.12 -11.08
C LEU A 142 -7.94 11.86 -9.88
N ILE A 143 -8.20 13.17 -10.05
CA ILE A 143 -8.81 14.02 -9.03
C ILE A 143 -9.96 14.77 -9.72
N PRO A 144 -11.18 14.79 -9.15
CA PRO A 144 -12.29 15.52 -9.74
C PRO A 144 -12.05 17.04 -9.69
N ALA A 145 -12.52 17.77 -10.71
CA ALA A 145 -12.59 19.21 -10.63
C ALA A 145 -13.53 19.65 -9.50
N ARG A 146 -13.15 20.68 -8.77
CA ARG A 146 -13.97 21.25 -7.68
C ARG A 146 -15.09 22.12 -8.21
N ALA A 147 -14.87 22.77 -9.35
CA ALA A 147 -15.85 23.58 -10.08
C ALA A 147 -15.41 23.75 -11.54
N GLY A 148 -16.31 24.24 -12.38
CA GLY A 148 -16.06 24.49 -13.79
C GLY A 148 -16.33 23.28 -14.68
N GLN A 149 -15.99 23.41 -15.94
CA GLN A 149 -16.17 22.37 -16.97
C GLN A 149 -14.83 21.99 -17.57
N LEU A 150 -14.59 20.67 -17.69
CA LEU A 150 -13.37 20.11 -18.23
C LEU A 150 -13.72 19.15 -19.36
N SER A 151 -13.23 19.44 -20.57
CA SER A 151 -13.30 18.56 -21.73
C SER A 151 -11.89 18.11 -22.08
N VAL A 152 -11.67 16.79 -22.13
CA VAL A 152 -10.34 16.20 -22.34
C VAL A 152 -10.41 15.26 -23.54
N PRO A 153 -9.45 15.30 -24.49
CA PRO A 153 -9.38 14.34 -25.57
C PRO A 153 -9.19 12.91 -25.02
N GLY A 154 -9.60 11.88 -25.75
CA GLY A 154 -9.80 10.51 -25.28
C GLY A 154 -8.65 9.87 -24.53
N ARG A 155 -7.37 10.06 -24.93
CA ARG A 155 -6.19 9.52 -24.20
C ARG A 155 -5.27 10.65 -23.74
N VAL A 156 -4.98 10.66 -22.45
CA VAL A 156 -3.99 11.57 -21.85
C VAL A 156 -2.80 10.74 -21.39
N GLY A 157 -1.62 11.03 -21.95
CA GLY A 157 -0.35 10.51 -21.45
C GLY A 157 0.22 11.43 -20.38
N TYR A 158 0.84 10.87 -19.37
CA TYR A 158 1.53 11.63 -18.32
C TYR A 158 2.95 11.11 -18.10
N LEU A 159 3.91 12.02 -18.17
CA LEU A 159 5.30 11.73 -17.79
C LEU A 159 5.58 12.42 -16.44
N ALA A 160 5.74 11.61 -15.40
CA ALA A 160 6.06 12.12 -14.07
C ALA A 160 7.51 12.60 -13.99
N GLN A 161 7.77 13.65 -13.22
CA GLN A 161 9.12 14.17 -12.98
C GLN A 161 10.05 13.13 -12.31
N ASN A 162 9.48 12.25 -11.49
CA ASN A 162 10.15 11.19 -10.77
C ASN A 162 9.66 9.79 -11.22
N ALA A 163 9.52 9.60 -12.54
CA ALA A 163 9.14 8.31 -13.08
C ALA A 163 10.08 7.21 -12.56
N HIS A 164 9.51 6.12 -12.07
CA HIS A 164 10.29 5.00 -11.56
C HIS A 164 10.89 4.21 -12.72
N ILE A 165 12.17 3.91 -12.61
CA ILE A 165 12.88 3.00 -13.53
C ILE A 165 13.19 1.75 -12.73
N PHE A 166 12.80 0.60 -13.24
CA PHE A 166 13.03 -0.68 -12.59
C PHE A 166 14.45 -1.18 -12.86
N ALA A 167 15.07 -1.81 -11.86
CA ALA A 167 16.41 -2.38 -11.96
C ALA A 167 16.39 -3.64 -12.85
N THR A 168 16.29 -3.44 -14.15
CA THR A 168 16.28 -4.44 -15.22
C THR A 168 16.79 -3.80 -16.50
N THR A 169 16.63 -4.44 -17.67
CA THR A 169 17.08 -3.84 -18.93
C THR A 169 16.20 -2.68 -19.40
N LEU A 170 16.73 -1.82 -20.26
CA LEU A 170 15.95 -0.76 -20.90
C LEU A 170 14.76 -1.34 -21.67
N ALA A 171 14.96 -2.45 -22.39
CA ALA A 171 13.90 -3.12 -23.13
C ALA A 171 12.74 -3.53 -22.22
N GLU A 172 13.03 -4.10 -21.05
CA GLU A 172 11.99 -4.50 -20.09
C GLU A 172 11.26 -3.28 -19.48
N ASN A 173 11.96 -2.19 -19.23
CA ASN A 173 11.34 -0.94 -18.79
C ASN A 173 10.40 -0.36 -19.87
N VAL A 174 10.76 -0.43 -21.15
CA VAL A 174 9.90 0.00 -22.26
C VAL A 174 8.66 -0.92 -22.39
N ARG A 175 8.83 -2.25 -22.19
CA ARG A 175 7.74 -3.22 -22.24
C ARG A 175 6.69 -3.06 -21.14
N ILE A 176 6.95 -2.28 -20.10
CA ILE A 176 5.92 -1.96 -19.10
C ILE A 176 4.70 -1.28 -19.76
N GLY A 177 4.93 -0.49 -20.81
CA GLY A 177 3.84 0.14 -21.58
C GLY A 177 3.04 -0.83 -22.46
N ASN A 178 3.69 -1.89 -22.94
CA ASN A 178 3.08 -2.99 -23.70
C ASN A 178 3.93 -4.25 -23.52
N LYS A 179 3.49 -5.16 -22.65
CA LYS A 179 4.21 -6.40 -22.30
C LYS A 179 4.43 -7.35 -23.49
N ASP A 180 3.60 -7.24 -24.51
CA ASP A 180 3.63 -8.11 -25.69
C ASP A 180 4.40 -7.45 -26.85
N ALA A 181 5.09 -6.32 -26.61
CA ALA A 181 5.89 -5.64 -27.64
C ALA A 181 7.08 -6.49 -28.07
N THR A 182 7.28 -6.60 -29.39
CA THR A 182 8.44 -7.25 -30.00
C THR A 182 9.70 -6.39 -29.80
N ASP A 183 10.88 -7.01 -30.00
CA ASP A 183 12.16 -6.27 -29.90
C ASP A 183 12.23 -5.11 -30.90
N ASP A 184 11.71 -5.31 -32.13
CA ASP A 184 11.66 -4.24 -33.14
C ASP A 184 10.74 -3.08 -32.70
N GLN A 185 9.61 -3.37 -32.07
CA GLN A 185 8.71 -2.34 -31.53
C GLN A 185 9.35 -1.58 -30.37
N VAL A 186 10.12 -2.27 -29.51
CA VAL A 186 10.89 -1.64 -28.42
C VAL A 186 11.95 -0.70 -28.99
N LEU A 187 12.72 -1.17 -29.99
CA LEU A 187 13.74 -0.35 -30.66
C LEU A 187 13.14 0.88 -31.34
N GLU A 188 12.03 0.71 -32.04
CA GLU A 188 11.32 1.80 -32.70
C GLU A 188 10.82 2.83 -31.67
N ALA A 189 10.22 2.38 -30.56
CA ALA A 189 9.78 3.29 -29.47
C ALA A 189 10.95 4.04 -28.85
N MET A 190 12.10 3.40 -28.66
CA MET A 190 13.33 4.05 -28.15
C MET A 190 13.82 5.10 -29.15
N HIS A 191 13.87 4.79 -30.43
CA HIS A 191 14.28 5.72 -31.51
C HIS A 191 13.34 6.95 -31.56
N GLN A 192 12.03 6.74 -31.51
CA GLN A 192 11.05 7.82 -31.49
C GLN A 192 11.18 8.73 -30.26
N ALA A 193 11.60 8.17 -29.11
CA ALA A 193 11.93 8.92 -27.91
C ALA A 193 13.31 9.59 -27.97
N GLY A 194 14.06 9.45 -29.06
CA GLY A 194 15.43 9.98 -29.19
C GLY A 194 16.48 9.20 -28.41
N LEU A 195 16.16 8.01 -27.92
CA LEU A 195 17.06 7.17 -27.13
C LEU A 195 17.88 6.26 -28.08
N GLN A 196 19.19 6.49 -28.14
CA GLN A 196 20.14 5.67 -28.90
C GLN A 196 21.04 4.88 -27.96
N LEU A 197 20.44 3.98 -27.20
CA LEU A 197 21.12 3.13 -26.22
C LEU A 197 20.85 1.65 -26.55
N ASP A 198 21.73 0.77 -26.07
CA ASP A 198 21.54 -0.66 -26.16
C ASP A 198 20.30 -1.06 -25.33
N PRO A 199 19.28 -1.70 -25.95
CA PRO A 199 18.06 -2.16 -25.25
C PRO A 199 18.35 -3.15 -24.12
N GLN A 200 19.45 -3.89 -24.20
CA GLN A 200 19.85 -4.87 -23.18
C GLN A 200 20.67 -4.26 -22.04
N ARG A 201 20.93 -2.96 -22.11
CA ARG A 201 21.62 -2.25 -21.02
C ARG A 201 20.79 -2.29 -19.74
N GLU A 202 21.42 -2.73 -18.66
CA GLU A 202 20.86 -2.66 -17.30
C GLU A 202 20.87 -1.21 -16.79
N VAL A 203 19.85 -0.84 -16.00
CA VAL A 203 19.65 0.48 -15.38
C VAL A 203 19.40 0.32 -13.88
#